data_5610462f4f9e382dfb41384cf7610d07
#
_entry.id   5610462f4f9e382dfb41384cf7610d07
#
_cell.length_a   1.000
_cell.length_b   1.000
_cell.length_c   1.000
_cell.angle_alpha   90.00
_cell.angle_beta   90.00
_cell.angle_gamma   90.00
#
_symmetry.space_group_name_H-M   'P 1'
#
loop_
_entity.id
_entity.type
_entity.pdbx_description
1 polymer ?
#
loop_
_entity_poly.entity_id
_entity_poly.type
_entity_poly.pdbx_seq_one_letter_code
_entity_poly.pdbx_strand_id
1 'polypeptide(L)'
;TTDYKVTELFCIIDEFCKHFDAENAGNLLEDNSGVKRRRRAASLSDSEIMTILLYFHFGTFRNFKHYYLFFIKGTMKSYFPKAVSYNRFVELESRVFFQLMFFLNLGAFGRCTGITFVDSTMIPVCHNLRRYANKVFKGIATDGKGTMGWCHGFKLHLACNDRGEIIAFVLTGANVSDKDPNVFKVLAKRLYGKLFADKGYISQKLFDFLFEDGIQLVTGLRVNMKNKLMPFYDRMMLRKRYIIETINDMLKNTAQIVHSRHRSVSNFIMNLISALG
;
A
#
# COMPACT_ATOMS: atom_id res chain seq x y z
N THR A 1 9.95 22.88 7.84
CA THR A 1 11.25 22.24 8.19
C THR A 1 11.04 20.77 8.47
N THR A 2 12.08 19.94 8.31
CA THR A 2 12.05 18.47 8.51
C THR A 2 11.55 18.10 9.91
N ASP A 3 12.02 18.82 10.92
CA ASP A 3 11.68 18.60 12.33
C ASP A 3 10.17 18.75 12.60
N TYR A 4 9.56 19.77 12.04
CA TYR A 4 8.12 19.99 12.18
C TYR A 4 7.29 18.81 11.62
N LYS A 5 7.64 18.33 10.44
CA LYS A 5 6.92 17.23 9.78
C LYS A 5 7.03 15.90 10.57
N VAL A 6 8.21 15.61 11.13
CA VAL A 6 8.39 14.38 11.94
C VAL A 6 7.57 14.47 13.22
N THR A 7 7.56 15.62 13.86
CA THR A 7 6.78 15.85 15.11
C THR A 7 5.29 15.78 14.84
N GLU A 8 4.80 16.42 13.77
CA GLU A 8 3.39 16.39 13.36
C GLU A 8 2.95 14.95 13.08
N LEU A 9 3.72 14.22 12.27
CA LEU A 9 3.43 12.82 11.96
C LEU A 9 3.43 11.95 13.22
N PHE A 10 4.41 12.15 14.12
CA PHE A 10 4.47 11.43 15.39
C PHE A 10 3.24 11.71 16.26
N CYS A 11 2.81 12.96 16.39
CA CYS A 11 1.63 13.30 17.19
C CYS A 11 0.36 12.60 16.69
N ILE A 12 0.14 12.61 15.35
CA ILE A 12 -1.01 11.94 14.74
C ILE A 12 -0.98 10.43 15.01
N ILE A 13 0.18 9.81 14.84
CA ILE A 13 0.35 8.37 15.05
C ILE A 13 0.24 8.00 16.53
N ASP A 14 0.80 8.81 17.43
CA ASP A 14 0.78 8.54 18.86
C ASP A 14 -0.64 8.65 19.45
N GLU A 15 -1.40 9.63 19.00
CA GLU A 15 -2.82 9.75 19.33
C GLU A 15 -3.60 8.51 18.85
N PHE A 16 -3.38 8.10 17.60
CA PHE A 16 -3.98 6.87 17.07
C PHE A 16 -3.59 5.63 17.89
N CYS A 17 -2.30 5.44 18.19
CA CYS A 17 -1.84 4.28 18.98
C CYS A 17 -2.47 4.24 20.37
N LYS A 18 -2.59 5.40 21.04
CA LYS A 18 -3.25 5.49 22.37
C LYS A 18 -4.71 5.06 22.31
N HIS A 19 -5.46 5.53 21.29
CA HIS A 19 -6.85 5.11 21.10
C HIS A 19 -6.95 3.62 20.76
N PHE A 20 -6.09 3.15 19.86
CA PHE A 20 -6.04 1.74 19.47
C PHE A 20 -5.77 0.82 20.66
N ASP A 21 -4.80 1.16 21.50
CA ASP A 21 -4.45 0.38 22.69
C ASP A 21 -5.57 0.40 23.74
N ALA A 22 -6.23 1.55 23.93
CA ALA A 22 -7.35 1.69 24.86
C ALA A 22 -8.55 0.81 24.44
N GLU A 23 -8.91 0.82 23.16
CA GLU A 23 -10.01 -0.01 22.62
C GLU A 23 -9.69 -1.51 22.64
N ASN A 24 -8.42 -1.89 22.49
CA ASN A 24 -8.00 -3.29 22.48
C ASN A 24 -7.60 -3.82 23.87
N ALA A 25 -7.53 -2.99 24.90
CA ALA A 25 -7.12 -3.41 26.24
C ALA A 25 -8.02 -4.53 26.84
N GLY A 26 -9.30 -4.58 26.42
CA GLY A 26 -10.25 -5.63 26.82
C GLY A 26 -10.28 -6.86 25.90
N ASN A 27 -9.63 -6.80 24.72
CA ASN A 27 -9.70 -7.82 23.68
C ASN A 27 -8.40 -8.64 23.53
N LEU A 28 -7.44 -8.45 24.43
CA LEU A 28 -6.23 -9.25 24.46
C LEU A 28 -6.59 -10.69 24.83
N LEU A 29 -6.49 -11.61 23.85
CA LEU A 29 -6.57 -13.03 24.13
C LEU A 29 -5.53 -13.38 25.19
N GLU A 30 -5.97 -14.05 26.26
CA GLU A 30 -5.05 -14.60 27.25
C GLU A 30 -4.10 -15.57 26.54
N ASP A 31 -2.79 -15.31 26.68
CA ASP A 31 -1.76 -16.20 26.15
C ASP A 31 -1.76 -17.51 26.94
N ASN A 32 -2.61 -18.45 26.52
CA ASN A 32 -2.75 -19.78 27.11
C ASN A 32 -1.53 -20.68 26.86
N SER A 33 -0.43 -20.16 26.33
CA SER A 33 0.78 -20.96 26.01
C SER A 33 1.54 -21.47 27.25
N GLY A 34 1.17 -21.03 28.46
CA GLY A 34 1.83 -21.42 29.72
C GLY A 34 3.30 -20.94 29.85
N VAL A 35 3.84 -20.33 28.80
CA VAL A 35 5.21 -19.84 28.77
C VAL A 35 5.26 -18.43 29.32
N LYS A 36 5.79 -18.24 30.55
CA LYS A 36 6.08 -16.92 31.12
C LYS A 36 7.13 -16.20 30.25
N ARG A 37 6.66 -15.44 29.25
CA ARG A 37 7.55 -14.56 28.46
C ARG A 37 7.93 -13.36 29.31
N ARG A 38 9.22 -13.14 29.50
CA ARG A 38 9.75 -11.96 30.21
C ARG A 38 9.41 -10.70 29.39
N ARG A 39 8.36 -9.99 29.77
CA ARG A 39 7.93 -8.73 29.12
C ARG A 39 8.86 -7.60 29.57
N ARG A 40 10.01 -7.44 28.89
CA ARG A 40 10.75 -6.17 28.96
C ARG A 40 9.99 -5.13 28.17
N ALA A 41 9.77 -3.96 28.74
CA ALA A 41 9.29 -2.80 27.98
C ALA A 41 10.19 -2.58 26.76
N ALA A 42 9.58 -2.45 25.59
CA ALA A 42 10.33 -2.17 24.37
C ALA A 42 11.00 -0.79 24.49
N SER A 43 12.22 -0.67 23.98
CA SER A 43 12.94 0.62 23.98
C SER A 43 12.33 1.65 23.03
N LEU A 44 11.67 1.20 21.94
CA LEU A 44 10.88 2.04 21.04
C LEU A 44 9.40 1.75 21.24
N SER A 45 8.58 2.79 21.29
CA SER A 45 7.12 2.70 21.27
C SER A 45 6.63 2.28 19.88
N ASP A 46 5.39 1.81 19.77
CA ASP A 46 4.77 1.48 18.49
C ASP A 46 4.60 2.75 17.65
N SER A 47 4.27 3.88 18.27
CA SER A 47 4.22 5.20 17.62
C SER A 47 5.57 5.60 17.01
N GLU A 48 6.68 5.41 17.71
CA GLU A 48 8.02 5.69 17.19
C GLU A 48 8.37 4.79 16.00
N ILE A 49 8.04 3.49 16.08
CA ILE A 49 8.30 2.55 14.97
C ILE A 49 7.48 2.92 13.74
N MET A 50 6.18 3.19 13.88
CA MET A 50 5.31 3.60 12.79
C MET A 50 5.77 4.92 12.18
N THR A 51 6.14 5.90 13.00
CA THR A 51 6.67 7.19 12.51
C THR A 51 7.93 7.00 11.68
N ILE A 52 8.88 6.19 12.13
CA ILE A 52 10.11 5.88 11.39
C ILE A 52 9.81 5.22 10.04
N LEU A 53 8.86 4.27 10.02
CA LEU A 53 8.47 3.56 8.80
C LEU A 53 7.79 4.48 7.78
N LEU A 54 6.80 5.26 8.21
CA LEU A 54 6.06 6.18 7.34
C LEU A 54 6.95 7.32 6.84
N TYR A 55 7.75 7.92 7.74
CA TYR A 55 8.60 9.05 7.37
C TYR A 55 9.69 8.70 6.35
N PHE A 56 10.12 7.44 6.27
CA PHE A 56 11.04 6.97 5.23
C PHE A 56 10.57 7.34 3.82
N HIS A 57 9.28 7.24 3.56
CA HIS A 57 8.68 7.49 2.25
C HIS A 57 8.47 8.97 1.92
N PHE A 58 8.55 9.86 2.92
CA PHE A 58 8.56 11.32 2.71
C PHE A 58 9.94 11.87 2.33
N GLY A 59 10.99 11.08 2.55
CA GLY A 59 12.37 11.47 2.31
C GLY A 59 12.87 11.09 0.92
N THR A 60 14.07 11.55 0.60
CA THR A 60 14.77 11.21 -0.65
C THR A 60 15.67 9.97 -0.51
N PHE A 61 15.54 9.23 0.57
CA PHE A 61 16.38 8.07 0.87
C PHE A 61 15.98 6.86 0.04
N ARG A 62 16.90 6.31 -0.74
CA ARG A 62 16.68 5.10 -1.55
C ARG A 62 16.84 3.80 -0.78
N ASN A 63 17.46 3.84 0.39
CA ASN A 63 17.82 2.65 1.16
C ASN A 63 17.44 2.85 2.62
N PHE A 64 16.54 1.99 3.13
CA PHE A 64 16.05 2.07 4.50
C PHE A 64 17.17 1.95 5.55
N LYS A 65 18.17 1.08 5.32
CA LYS A 65 19.32 0.96 6.23
C LYS A 65 20.12 2.26 6.31
N HIS A 66 20.35 2.91 5.18
CA HIS A 66 21.04 4.20 5.14
C HIS A 66 20.22 5.28 5.86
N TYR A 67 18.92 5.38 5.57
CA TYR A 67 18.00 6.27 6.27
C TYR A 67 18.05 6.05 7.79
N TYR A 68 17.90 4.79 8.25
CA TYR A 68 17.90 4.49 9.67
C TYR A 68 19.22 4.83 10.38
N LEU A 69 20.36 4.46 9.78
CA LEU A 69 21.67 4.66 10.41
C LEU A 69 22.12 6.13 10.42
N PHE A 70 21.90 6.87 9.33
CA PHE A 70 22.43 8.21 9.20
C PHE A 70 21.39 9.28 9.56
N PHE A 71 20.15 9.09 9.21
CA PHE A 71 19.12 10.07 9.51
C PHE A 71 18.50 9.84 10.89
N ILE A 72 17.95 8.67 11.18
CA ILE A 72 17.28 8.40 12.46
C ILE A 72 18.28 8.38 13.62
N LYS A 73 19.35 7.59 13.52
CA LYS A 73 20.37 7.49 14.60
C LYS A 73 21.38 8.65 14.60
N GLY A 74 21.47 9.40 13.54
CA GLY A 74 22.34 10.58 13.40
C GLY A 74 21.58 11.88 13.62
N THR A 75 21.00 12.41 12.55
CA THR A 75 20.36 13.73 12.53
C THR A 75 19.18 13.82 13.51
N MET A 76 18.34 12.77 13.59
CA MET A 76 17.14 12.75 14.44
C MET A 76 17.35 12.07 15.79
N LYS A 77 18.60 11.95 16.23
CA LYS A 77 18.94 11.28 17.50
C LYS A 77 18.25 11.90 18.73
N SER A 78 18.02 13.20 18.72
CA SER A 78 17.32 13.93 19.80
C SER A 78 15.83 13.54 19.89
N TYR A 79 15.20 13.22 18.75
CA TYR A 79 13.80 12.78 18.67
C TYR A 79 13.64 11.28 18.98
N PHE A 80 14.64 10.48 18.63
CA PHE A 80 14.66 9.02 18.86
C PHE A 80 15.86 8.60 19.73
N PRO A 81 15.94 9.06 21.01
CA PRO A 81 17.12 8.82 21.84
C PRO A 81 17.32 7.34 22.18
N LYS A 82 16.25 6.55 22.14
CA LYS A 82 16.26 5.10 22.42
C LYS A 82 16.31 4.24 21.16
N ALA A 83 16.70 4.82 20.01
CA ALA A 83 16.79 4.08 18.76
C ALA A 83 17.73 2.87 18.88
N VAL A 84 17.20 1.67 18.61
CA VAL A 84 17.89 0.39 18.72
C VAL A 84 18.88 0.16 17.56
N SER A 85 19.58 -0.96 17.56
CA SER A 85 20.38 -1.36 16.37
C SER A 85 19.47 -1.57 15.16
N TYR A 86 20.00 -1.38 13.94
CA TYR A 86 19.26 -1.59 12.71
C TYR A 86 18.62 -2.99 12.62
N ASN A 87 19.40 -4.04 12.96
CA ASN A 87 18.88 -5.40 12.91
C ASN A 87 17.72 -5.59 13.90
N ARG A 88 17.83 -5.01 15.09
CA ARG A 88 16.75 -5.06 16.09
C ARG A 88 15.52 -4.27 15.63
N PHE A 89 15.70 -3.14 14.98
CA PHE A 89 14.58 -2.39 14.41
C PHE A 89 13.81 -3.22 13.38
N VAL A 90 14.53 -3.85 12.45
CA VAL A 90 13.93 -4.73 11.41
C VAL A 90 13.13 -5.90 12.01
N GLU A 91 13.55 -6.42 13.18
CA GLU A 91 12.76 -7.43 13.92
C GLU A 91 11.49 -6.84 14.55
N LEU A 92 11.53 -5.56 14.94
CA LEU A 92 10.40 -4.88 15.57
C LEU A 92 9.35 -4.38 14.59
N GLU A 93 9.70 -4.18 13.31
CA GLU A 93 8.77 -3.67 12.28
C GLU A 93 7.46 -4.47 12.21
N SER A 94 7.54 -5.80 12.27
CA SER A 94 6.35 -6.66 12.17
C SER A 94 5.39 -6.52 13.35
N ARG A 95 5.85 -5.98 14.47
CA ARG A 95 5.02 -5.77 15.66
C ARG A 95 3.88 -4.79 15.41
N VAL A 96 4.14 -3.77 14.61
CA VAL A 96 3.16 -2.70 14.33
C VAL A 96 2.32 -2.95 13.07
N PHE A 97 2.33 -4.18 12.53
CA PHE A 97 1.61 -4.50 11.30
C PHE A 97 0.11 -4.17 11.39
N PHE A 98 -0.55 -4.64 12.43
CA PHE A 98 -1.99 -4.41 12.61
C PHE A 98 -2.30 -2.94 12.87
N GLN A 99 -1.55 -2.29 13.78
CA GLN A 99 -1.71 -0.87 14.06
C GLN A 99 -1.56 -0.03 12.77
N LEU A 100 -0.54 -0.32 11.96
CA LEU A 100 -0.31 0.38 10.71
C LEU A 100 -1.46 0.15 9.71
N MET A 101 -1.95 -1.08 9.59
CA MET A 101 -3.10 -1.40 8.73
C MET A 101 -4.37 -0.69 9.18
N PHE A 102 -4.63 -0.63 10.49
CA PHE A 102 -5.77 0.10 11.02
C PHE A 102 -5.61 1.61 10.83
N PHE A 103 -4.43 2.14 11.07
CA PHE A 103 -4.11 3.55 10.84
C PHE A 103 -4.40 3.97 9.38
N LEU A 104 -3.93 3.18 8.42
CA LEU A 104 -4.21 3.44 6.99
C LEU A 104 -5.71 3.44 6.71
N ASN A 105 -6.41 2.45 7.21
CA ASN A 105 -7.83 2.25 6.91
C ASN A 105 -8.75 3.29 7.55
N LEU A 106 -8.40 3.78 8.73
CA LEU A 106 -9.25 4.71 9.51
C LEU A 106 -8.84 6.17 9.33
N GLY A 107 -7.53 6.44 9.13
CA GLY A 107 -7.00 7.80 9.17
C GLY A 107 -6.36 8.28 7.87
N ALA A 108 -5.64 7.42 7.14
CA ALA A 108 -4.86 7.85 5.99
C ALA A 108 -5.59 7.68 4.65
N PHE A 109 -6.41 6.62 4.49
CA PHE A 109 -7.14 6.42 3.24
C PHE A 109 -8.34 7.37 3.12
N GLY A 110 -8.51 7.89 1.91
CA GLY A 110 -9.64 8.72 1.55
C GLY A 110 -10.97 7.96 1.51
N ARG A 111 -12.06 8.70 1.43
CA ARG A 111 -13.41 8.15 1.27
C ARG A 111 -13.82 8.18 -0.20
N CYS A 112 -14.66 7.23 -0.61
CA CYS A 112 -15.28 7.28 -1.92
C CYS A 112 -16.17 8.52 -2.04
N THR A 113 -16.05 9.23 -3.16
CA THR A 113 -16.84 10.44 -3.49
C THR A 113 -17.94 10.16 -4.51
N GLY A 114 -18.14 8.89 -4.89
CA GLY A 114 -18.96 8.49 -6.03
C GLY A 114 -18.20 8.49 -7.36
N ILE A 115 -16.95 8.93 -7.36
CA ILE A 115 -16.02 8.92 -8.50
C ILE A 115 -14.76 8.21 -8.06
N THR A 116 -14.45 7.10 -8.71
CA THR A 116 -13.27 6.30 -8.41
C THR A 116 -12.49 6.01 -9.67
N PHE A 117 -11.18 6.11 -9.59
CA PHE A 117 -10.23 5.64 -10.60
C PHE A 117 -9.58 4.36 -10.12
N VAL A 118 -9.44 3.38 -11.00
CA VAL A 118 -8.74 2.12 -10.72
C VAL A 118 -7.63 1.89 -11.73
N ASP A 119 -6.50 1.43 -11.23
CA ASP A 119 -5.37 1.00 -12.05
C ASP A 119 -4.56 -0.06 -11.32
N SER A 120 -3.68 -0.76 -12.05
CA SER A 120 -2.78 -1.75 -11.46
C SER A 120 -1.34 -1.48 -11.87
N THR A 121 -0.43 -1.80 -10.95
CA THR A 121 0.99 -1.64 -11.20
C THR A 121 1.78 -2.87 -10.78
N MET A 122 2.80 -3.25 -11.57
CA MET A 122 3.69 -4.37 -11.27
C MET A 122 4.75 -3.96 -10.25
N ILE A 123 5.00 -4.85 -9.27
CA ILE A 123 6.06 -4.72 -8.28
C ILE A 123 7.02 -5.91 -8.44
N PRO A 124 8.11 -5.77 -9.21
CA PRO A 124 9.12 -6.82 -9.34
C PRO A 124 9.88 -7.00 -8.02
N VAL A 125 10.07 -8.25 -7.60
CA VAL A 125 10.84 -8.59 -6.40
C VAL A 125 12.31 -8.90 -6.70
N CYS A 126 12.63 -9.17 -7.95
CA CYS A 126 13.99 -9.36 -8.44
C CYS A 126 14.05 -9.18 -9.97
N HIS A 127 15.27 -9.08 -10.49
CA HIS A 127 15.47 -9.14 -11.94
C HIS A 127 15.07 -10.53 -12.48
N ASN A 128 14.45 -10.60 -13.67
CA ASN A 128 13.91 -11.85 -14.24
C ASN A 128 14.92 -13.00 -14.33
N LEU A 129 16.18 -12.70 -14.63
CA LEU A 129 17.25 -13.71 -14.66
C LEU A 129 17.54 -14.35 -13.29
N ARG A 130 17.11 -13.70 -12.20
CA ARG A 130 17.31 -14.16 -10.82
C ARG A 130 16.09 -14.84 -10.22
N ARG A 131 15.00 -15.00 -10.94
CA ARG A 131 13.73 -15.51 -10.41
C ARG A 131 13.86 -16.89 -9.76
N TYR A 132 14.61 -17.80 -10.37
CA TYR A 132 14.83 -19.15 -9.84
C TYR A 132 15.76 -19.19 -8.61
N ALA A 133 16.67 -18.22 -8.50
CA ALA A 133 17.57 -18.08 -7.37
C ALA A 133 16.95 -17.31 -6.19
N ASN A 134 15.77 -16.70 -6.38
CA ASN A 134 15.09 -15.94 -5.34
C ASN A 134 14.40 -16.91 -4.36
N LYS A 135 15.01 -17.09 -3.19
CA LYS A 135 14.48 -17.97 -2.13
C LYS A 135 13.41 -17.27 -1.27
N VAL A 136 13.47 -15.94 -1.14
CA VAL A 136 12.62 -15.16 -0.23
C VAL A 136 11.15 -15.23 -0.64
N PHE A 137 10.88 -15.10 -1.93
CA PHE A 137 9.51 -15.07 -2.48
C PHE A 137 9.14 -16.35 -3.22
N LYS A 138 9.88 -17.44 -3.02
CA LYS A 138 9.61 -18.74 -3.65
C LYS A 138 8.22 -19.24 -3.25
N GLY A 139 7.39 -19.56 -4.25
CA GLY A 139 6.02 -20.03 -4.05
C GLY A 139 4.99 -18.94 -3.73
N ILE A 140 5.41 -17.67 -3.60
CA ILE A 140 4.53 -16.52 -3.31
C ILE A 140 4.49 -15.55 -4.49
N ALA A 141 5.67 -15.15 -5.00
CA ALA A 141 5.76 -14.33 -6.19
C ALA A 141 5.50 -15.17 -7.45
N THR A 142 4.87 -14.55 -8.44
CA THR A 142 4.52 -15.20 -9.72
C THR A 142 5.06 -14.42 -10.91
N ASP A 143 5.17 -15.09 -12.07
CA ASP A 143 5.57 -14.44 -13.30
C ASP A 143 4.34 -13.84 -13.99
N GLY A 144 4.36 -12.55 -14.28
CA GLY A 144 3.32 -11.84 -15.00
C GLY A 144 3.89 -11.03 -16.17
N LYS A 145 3.07 -10.76 -17.17
CA LYS A 145 3.43 -9.93 -18.31
C LYS A 145 2.68 -8.60 -18.22
N GLY A 146 3.41 -7.51 -18.13
CA GLY A 146 2.88 -6.15 -18.20
C GLY A 146 3.27 -5.45 -19.50
N THR A 147 2.94 -4.17 -19.63
CA THR A 147 3.34 -3.32 -20.78
C THR A 147 4.87 -3.20 -20.91
N MET A 148 5.58 -3.23 -19.77
CA MET A 148 7.05 -3.17 -19.71
C MET A 148 7.73 -4.54 -19.88
N GLY A 149 7.00 -5.60 -20.23
CA GLY A 149 7.53 -6.96 -20.39
C GLY A 149 7.21 -7.89 -19.22
N TRP A 150 8.01 -8.95 -19.08
CA TRP A 150 7.85 -9.94 -18.02
C TRP A 150 8.37 -9.42 -16.67
N CYS A 151 7.66 -9.76 -15.62
CA CYS A 151 7.97 -9.40 -14.24
C CYS A 151 7.76 -10.61 -13.34
N HIS A 152 8.75 -10.91 -12.48
CA HIS A 152 8.59 -11.86 -11.38
C HIS A 152 8.31 -11.08 -10.09
N GLY A 153 7.11 -11.21 -9.55
CA GLY A 153 6.73 -10.41 -8.37
C GLY A 153 5.24 -10.39 -8.09
N PHE A 154 4.76 -9.22 -7.77
CA PHE A 154 3.37 -8.93 -7.39
C PHE A 154 2.76 -7.88 -8.29
N LYS A 155 1.44 -7.78 -8.20
CA LYS A 155 0.65 -6.71 -8.81
C LYS A 155 -0.13 -6.00 -7.71
N LEU A 156 0.04 -4.70 -7.65
CA LEU A 156 -0.71 -3.81 -6.76
C LEU A 156 -1.87 -3.21 -7.56
N HIS A 157 -3.08 -3.52 -7.15
CA HIS A 157 -4.30 -2.89 -7.66
C HIS A 157 -4.68 -1.77 -6.71
N LEU A 158 -4.87 -0.57 -7.25
CA LEU A 158 -5.21 0.63 -6.49
C LEU A 158 -6.54 1.21 -6.94
N ALA A 159 -7.30 1.74 -5.99
CA ALA A 159 -8.45 2.59 -6.22
C ALA A 159 -8.23 3.93 -5.51
N CYS A 160 -8.42 5.04 -6.24
CA CYS A 160 -8.37 6.39 -5.66
C CYS A 160 -9.62 7.20 -6.04
N ASN A 161 -9.94 8.22 -5.23
CA ASN A 161 -11.01 9.16 -5.55
C ASN A 161 -10.54 10.25 -6.53
N ASP A 162 -11.45 11.14 -6.87
CA ASP A 162 -11.21 12.27 -7.78
C ASP A 162 -10.31 13.38 -7.20
N ARG A 163 -9.96 13.29 -5.91
CA ARG A 163 -9.00 14.15 -5.21
C ARG A 163 -7.58 13.57 -5.19
N GLY A 164 -7.41 12.30 -5.62
CA GLY A 164 -6.13 11.61 -5.60
C GLY A 164 -5.83 10.88 -4.28
N GLU A 165 -6.84 10.74 -3.39
CA GLU A 165 -6.68 9.98 -2.16
C GLU A 165 -6.88 8.48 -2.44
N ILE A 166 -5.99 7.63 -1.95
CA ILE A 166 -6.14 6.16 -2.05
C ILE A 166 -7.33 5.74 -1.18
N ILE A 167 -8.28 5.00 -1.75
CA ILE A 167 -9.46 4.47 -1.05
C ILE A 167 -9.22 3.03 -0.60
N ALA A 168 -8.66 2.22 -1.50
CA ALA A 168 -8.44 0.80 -1.29
C ALA A 168 -7.29 0.29 -2.15
N PHE A 169 -6.70 -0.82 -1.71
CA PHE A 169 -5.71 -1.55 -2.49
C PHE A 169 -5.86 -3.07 -2.33
N VAL A 170 -5.36 -3.80 -3.31
CA VAL A 170 -5.23 -5.27 -3.25
C VAL A 170 -3.87 -5.65 -3.84
N LEU A 171 -3.14 -6.51 -3.13
CA LEU A 171 -1.88 -7.08 -3.60
C LEU A 171 -2.12 -8.52 -4.06
N THR A 172 -1.74 -8.83 -5.29
CA THR A 172 -1.88 -10.16 -5.89
C THR A 172 -0.57 -10.64 -6.49
N GLY A 173 -0.50 -11.89 -6.92
CA GLY A 173 0.59 -12.35 -7.78
C GLY A 173 0.58 -11.59 -9.11
N ALA A 174 1.75 -11.44 -9.73
CA ALA A 174 1.89 -10.67 -10.98
C ALA A 174 1.09 -11.23 -12.16
N ASN A 175 0.71 -12.52 -12.12
CA ASN A 175 -0.07 -13.20 -13.15
C ASN A 175 -1.58 -12.94 -13.07
N VAL A 176 -2.08 -12.35 -11.98
CA VAL A 176 -3.50 -12.09 -11.80
C VAL A 176 -3.97 -11.00 -12.79
N SER A 177 -5.10 -11.23 -13.42
CA SER A 177 -5.68 -10.30 -14.38
C SER A 177 -6.19 -9.03 -13.70
N ASP A 178 -6.07 -7.87 -14.36
CA ASP A 178 -6.59 -6.60 -13.87
C ASP A 178 -8.11 -6.59 -13.69
N LYS A 179 -8.82 -7.47 -14.38
CA LYS A 179 -10.27 -7.66 -14.35
C LYS A 179 -10.73 -8.90 -13.57
N ASP A 180 -9.86 -9.41 -12.67
CA ASP A 180 -10.22 -10.56 -11.84
C ASP A 180 -11.33 -10.15 -10.84
N PRO A 181 -12.48 -10.86 -10.83
CA PRO A 181 -13.58 -10.57 -9.92
C PRO A 181 -13.19 -10.62 -8.44
N ASN A 182 -12.22 -11.47 -8.06
CA ASN A 182 -11.79 -11.58 -6.66
C ASN A 182 -11.08 -10.31 -6.18
N VAL A 183 -10.37 -9.62 -7.06
CA VAL A 183 -9.77 -8.30 -6.75
C VAL A 183 -10.91 -7.30 -6.47
N PHE A 184 -11.93 -7.28 -7.33
CA PHE A 184 -13.04 -6.34 -7.20
C PHE A 184 -13.96 -6.66 -6.03
N LYS A 185 -14.10 -7.93 -5.60
CA LYS A 185 -14.80 -8.28 -4.34
C LYS A 185 -14.24 -7.57 -3.11
N VAL A 186 -12.93 -7.27 -3.12
CA VAL A 186 -12.28 -6.54 -2.03
C VAL A 186 -12.39 -5.03 -2.24
N LEU A 187 -12.08 -4.54 -3.43
CA LEU A 187 -12.12 -3.11 -3.74
C LEU A 187 -13.53 -2.54 -3.61
N ALA A 188 -14.54 -3.22 -4.19
CA ALA A 188 -15.94 -2.77 -4.24
C ALA A 188 -16.56 -2.49 -2.86
N LYS A 189 -16.09 -3.16 -1.80
CA LYS A 189 -16.58 -2.92 -0.43
C LYS A 189 -16.47 -1.47 0.04
N ARG A 190 -15.64 -0.67 -0.60
CA ARG A 190 -15.40 0.74 -0.26
C ARG A 190 -15.80 1.72 -1.36
N LEU A 191 -16.39 1.21 -2.44
CA LEU A 191 -16.71 1.97 -3.62
C LEU A 191 -18.21 2.07 -3.81
N TYR A 192 -18.65 3.17 -4.41
CA TYR A 192 -20.00 3.37 -4.93
C TYR A 192 -19.96 4.35 -6.10
N GLY A 193 -21.03 4.40 -6.90
CA GLY A 193 -21.17 5.33 -7.99
C GLY A 193 -20.43 4.89 -9.25
N LYS A 194 -19.51 5.71 -9.77
CA LYS A 194 -18.83 5.45 -11.04
C LYS A 194 -17.37 5.05 -10.84
N LEU A 195 -16.98 3.95 -11.48
CA LEU A 195 -15.62 3.44 -11.50
C LEU A 195 -15.01 3.64 -12.89
N PHE A 196 -14.01 4.49 -12.99
CA PHE A 196 -13.29 4.81 -14.23
C PHE A 196 -12.03 3.97 -14.35
N ALA A 197 -11.92 3.22 -15.44
CA ALA A 197 -10.81 2.28 -15.67
C ALA A 197 -10.28 2.37 -17.10
N ASP A 198 -9.08 1.80 -17.32
CA ASP A 198 -8.52 1.68 -18.66
C ASP A 198 -9.24 0.62 -19.50
N LYS A 199 -9.00 0.65 -20.82
CA LYS A 199 -9.53 -0.33 -21.78
C LYS A 199 -9.18 -1.78 -21.46
N GLY A 200 -8.14 -2.01 -20.65
CA GLY A 200 -7.76 -3.33 -20.13
C GLY A 200 -8.84 -3.98 -19.26
N TYR A 201 -9.65 -3.16 -18.58
CA TYR A 201 -10.71 -3.59 -17.67
C TYR A 201 -12.03 -3.97 -18.38
N ILE A 202 -12.13 -3.84 -19.71
CA ILE A 202 -13.33 -4.20 -20.46
C ILE A 202 -13.59 -5.70 -20.33
N SER A 203 -14.65 -6.06 -19.62
CA SER A 203 -15.13 -7.42 -19.41
C SER A 203 -16.61 -7.39 -19.03
N GLN A 204 -17.44 -8.16 -19.74
CA GLN A 204 -18.87 -8.24 -19.43
C GLN A 204 -19.08 -8.78 -18.01
N LYS A 205 -18.35 -9.84 -17.64
CA LYS A 205 -18.44 -10.43 -16.30
C LYS A 205 -18.12 -9.42 -15.18
N LEU A 206 -17.10 -8.57 -15.40
CA LEU A 206 -16.75 -7.54 -14.42
C LEU A 206 -17.81 -6.44 -14.38
N PHE A 207 -18.34 -6.06 -15.53
CA PHE A 207 -19.42 -5.06 -15.61
C PHE A 207 -20.65 -5.52 -14.84
N ASP A 208 -21.12 -6.75 -15.11
CA ASP A 208 -22.31 -7.33 -14.47
C ASP A 208 -22.10 -7.43 -12.94
N PHE A 209 -20.94 -7.94 -12.51
CA PHE A 209 -20.55 -8.04 -11.10
C PHE A 209 -20.60 -6.67 -10.38
N LEU A 210 -19.98 -5.64 -10.96
CA LEU A 210 -19.96 -4.31 -10.37
C LEU A 210 -21.32 -3.63 -10.40
N PHE A 211 -22.12 -3.91 -11.43
CA PHE A 211 -23.46 -3.35 -11.57
C PHE A 211 -24.43 -3.91 -10.51
N GLU A 212 -24.29 -5.18 -10.14
CA GLU A 212 -25.03 -5.80 -9.03
C GLU A 212 -24.71 -5.10 -7.69
N ASP A 213 -23.47 -4.65 -7.49
CA ASP A 213 -23.05 -3.88 -6.31
C ASP A 213 -23.36 -2.37 -6.43
N GLY A 214 -24.12 -1.95 -7.46
CA GLY A 214 -24.48 -0.53 -7.69
C GLY A 214 -23.34 0.35 -8.19
N ILE A 215 -22.27 -0.25 -8.73
CA ILE A 215 -21.10 0.45 -9.25
C ILE A 215 -21.12 0.43 -10.78
N GLN A 216 -21.15 1.60 -11.41
CA GLN A 216 -21.10 1.74 -12.86
C GLN A 216 -19.65 1.76 -13.37
N LEU A 217 -19.23 0.70 -14.06
CA LEU A 217 -17.93 0.68 -14.72
C LEU A 217 -17.93 1.52 -16.00
N VAL A 218 -17.04 2.50 -16.08
CA VAL A 218 -16.85 3.39 -17.24
C VAL A 218 -15.45 3.20 -17.78
N THR A 219 -15.35 2.79 -19.06
CA THR A 219 -14.06 2.60 -19.76
C THR A 219 -14.06 3.28 -21.11
N GLY A 220 -12.87 3.59 -21.62
CA GLY A 220 -12.72 4.00 -23.01
C GLY A 220 -13.09 2.86 -23.99
N LEU A 221 -13.61 3.21 -25.16
CA LEU A 221 -13.94 2.24 -26.21
C LEU A 221 -12.66 1.72 -26.91
N ARG A 222 -12.63 0.43 -27.23
CA ARG A 222 -11.62 -0.13 -28.14
C ARG A 222 -11.98 0.19 -29.58
N VAL A 223 -10.97 0.22 -30.46
CA VAL A 223 -11.16 0.53 -31.90
C VAL A 223 -12.22 -0.37 -32.57
N ASN A 224 -12.31 -1.63 -32.15
CA ASN A 224 -13.22 -2.62 -32.72
C ASN A 224 -14.61 -2.65 -32.03
N MET A 225 -14.90 -1.74 -31.10
CA MET A 225 -16.22 -1.67 -30.46
C MET A 225 -17.12 -0.67 -31.18
N LYS A 226 -18.43 -1.00 -31.24
CA LYS A 226 -19.43 -0.05 -31.75
C LYS A 226 -19.36 1.26 -30.98
N ASN A 227 -19.39 2.38 -31.68
CA ASN A 227 -19.44 3.70 -31.06
C ASN A 227 -20.68 3.80 -30.19
N LYS A 228 -20.46 4.12 -28.91
CA LYS A 228 -21.51 4.40 -27.96
C LYS A 228 -21.38 5.86 -27.52
N LEU A 229 -22.50 6.59 -27.58
CA LEU A 229 -22.55 7.96 -27.05
C LEU A 229 -22.23 7.91 -25.56
N MET A 230 -21.15 8.56 -25.19
CA MET A 230 -20.71 8.68 -23.79
C MET A 230 -21.03 10.10 -23.31
N PRO A 231 -21.65 10.27 -22.14
CA PRO A 231 -21.84 11.57 -21.53
C PRO A 231 -20.55 12.37 -21.50
N PHE A 232 -20.64 13.67 -21.75
CA PHE A 232 -19.46 14.56 -21.75
C PHE A 232 -18.69 14.47 -20.44
N TYR A 233 -19.40 14.41 -19.32
CA TYR A 233 -18.83 14.26 -17.98
C TYR A 233 -17.97 12.99 -17.87
N ASP A 234 -18.47 11.84 -18.30
CA ASP A 234 -17.73 10.56 -18.23
C ASP A 234 -16.46 10.62 -19.08
N ARG A 235 -16.52 11.30 -20.23
CA ARG A 235 -15.36 11.53 -21.08
C ARG A 235 -14.30 12.39 -20.40
N MET A 236 -14.73 13.44 -19.68
CA MET A 236 -13.82 14.26 -18.87
C MET A 236 -13.16 13.45 -17.76
N MET A 237 -13.95 12.65 -17.02
CA MET A 237 -13.43 11.82 -15.93
C MET A 237 -12.45 10.75 -16.45
N LEU A 238 -12.71 10.12 -17.58
CA LEU A 238 -11.73 9.21 -18.21
C LEU A 238 -10.41 9.90 -18.55
N ARG A 239 -10.41 11.17 -18.93
CA ARG A 239 -9.18 11.95 -19.10
C ARG A 239 -8.50 12.24 -17.77
N LYS A 240 -9.27 12.56 -16.71
CA LYS A 240 -8.77 12.84 -15.37
C LYS A 240 -8.14 11.60 -14.70
N ARG A 241 -8.28 10.42 -15.28
CA ARG A 241 -7.66 9.16 -14.81
C ARG A 241 -6.12 9.23 -14.67
N TYR A 242 -5.45 10.22 -15.30
CA TYR A 242 -4.01 10.45 -15.08
C TYR A 242 -3.64 10.59 -13.58
N ILE A 243 -4.60 10.96 -12.72
CA ILE A 243 -4.38 11.05 -11.26
C ILE A 243 -3.86 9.73 -10.70
N ILE A 244 -4.50 8.59 -11.04
CA ILE A 244 -4.05 7.29 -10.53
C ILE A 244 -2.73 6.86 -11.15
N GLU A 245 -2.44 7.26 -12.39
CA GLU A 245 -1.14 7.03 -13.01
C GLU A 245 -0.04 7.80 -12.27
N THR A 246 -0.32 9.05 -11.87
CA THR A 246 0.59 9.86 -11.04
C THR A 246 0.83 9.22 -9.67
N ILE A 247 -0.22 8.69 -9.02
CA ILE A 247 -0.07 7.98 -7.74
C ILE A 247 0.83 6.75 -7.91
N ASN A 248 0.59 5.94 -8.95
CA ASN A 248 1.43 4.78 -9.27
C ASN A 248 2.89 5.17 -9.52
N ASP A 249 3.13 6.29 -10.19
CA ASP A 249 4.47 6.82 -10.43
C ASP A 249 5.14 7.30 -9.13
N MET A 250 4.42 8.03 -8.29
CA MET A 250 4.90 8.44 -6.96
C MET A 250 5.27 7.25 -6.08
N LEU A 251 4.44 6.21 -6.04
CA LEU A 251 4.73 4.99 -5.29
C LEU A 251 6.00 4.31 -5.78
N LYS A 252 6.21 4.23 -7.09
CA LYS A 252 7.41 3.61 -7.67
C LYS A 252 8.67 4.44 -7.49
N ASN A 253 8.62 5.73 -7.80
CA ASN A 253 9.79 6.58 -7.95
C ASN A 253 10.10 7.42 -6.71
N THR A 254 9.08 7.86 -5.96
CA THR A 254 9.27 8.62 -4.71
C THR A 254 9.30 7.69 -3.51
N ALA A 255 8.26 6.90 -3.30
CA ALA A 255 8.19 5.93 -2.20
C ALA A 255 9.01 4.65 -2.47
N GLN A 256 9.50 4.46 -3.69
CA GLN A 256 10.48 3.44 -4.11
C GLN A 256 10.09 2.00 -3.79
N ILE A 257 8.80 1.66 -3.88
CA ILE A 257 8.30 0.31 -3.60
C ILE A 257 8.92 -0.77 -4.49
N VAL A 258 9.47 -0.39 -5.65
CA VAL A 258 10.09 -1.29 -6.65
C VAL A 258 11.59 -1.47 -6.43
N HIS A 259 12.27 -0.52 -5.76
CA HIS A 259 13.73 -0.47 -5.70
C HIS A 259 14.33 -1.12 -4.45
N SER A 260 13.51 -1.58 -3.52
CA SER A 260 13.96 -2.20 -2.27
C SER A 260 14.25 -3.69 -2.43
N ARG A 261 15.44 -4.12 -1.95
CA ARG A 261 15.79 -5.54 -1.89
C ARG A 261 15.40 -6.11 -0.52
N HIS A 262 14.23 -6.69 -0.45
CA HIS A 262 13.75 -7.29 0.79
C HIS A 262 14.35 -8.67 1.02
N ARG A 263 14.71 -8.96 2.28
CA ARG A 263 15.24 -10.26 2.73
C ARG A 263 14.18 -11.11 3.42
N SER A 264 12.98 -10.60 3.61
CA SER A 264 11.81 -11.31 4.13
C SER A 264 10.53 -10.79 3.49
N VAL A 265 9.50 -11.64 3.46
CA VAL A 265 8.17 -11.28 2.97
C VAL A 265 7.53 -10.24 3.89
N SER A 266 7.68 -10.39 5.21
CA SER A 266 7.12 -9.43 6.17
C SER A 266 7.67 -8.02 5.96
N ASN A 267 8.97 -7.85 5.78
CA ASN A 267 9.57 -6.52 5.54
C ASN A 267 9.15 -5.93 4.18
N PHE A 268 8.92 -6.77 3.18
CA PHE A 268 8.33 -6.31 1.92
C PHE A 268 6.93 -5.75 2.14
N ILE A 269 6.07 -6.47 2.87
CA ILE A 269 4.72 -6.03 3.17
C ILE A 269 4.74 -4.76 4.02
N MET A 270 5.58 -4.70 5.07
CA MET A 270 5.72 -3.49 5.90
C MET A 270 6.14 -2.27 5.09
N ASN A 271 7.13 -2.42 4.20
CA ASN A 271 7.57 -1.35 3.31
C ASN A 271 6.45 -0.91 2.34
N LEU A 272 5.69 -1.86 1.78
CA LEU A 272 4.57 -1.54 0.90
C LEU A 272 3.46 -0.79 1.63
N ILE A 273 3.05 -1.29 2.81
CA ILE A 273 1.98 -0.68 3.60
C ILE A 273 2.38 0.73 4.05
N SER A 274 3.61 0.91 4.53
CA SER A 274 4.10 2.23 4.94
C SER A 274 4.26 3.21 3.77
N ALA A 275 4.46 2.71 2.54
CA ALA A 275 4.50 3.55 1.34
C ALA A 275 3.11 4.02 0.89
N LEU A 276 2.05 3.33 1.30
CA LEU A 276 0.66 3.68 0.97
C LEU A 276 0.06 4.72 1.95
N GLY A 277 0.68 4.94 3.09
CA GLY A 277 0.32 5.97 4.07
C GLY A 277 1.03 7.26 3.84
#